data_6f60d25a1978d1ab4880797a53dcc4e4
#
_entry.id   6f60d25a1978d1ab4880797a53dcc4e4
#
_cell.length_a   1.000
_cell.length_b   1.000
_cell.length_c   1.000
_cell.angle_alpha   90.00
_cell.angle_beta   90.00
_cell.angle_gamma   90.00
#
_symmetry.space_group_name_H-M   'P 1'
#
loop_
_entity.id
_entity.type
_entity.pdbx_description
1 polymer ?
#
loop_
_entity_poly.entity_id
_entity_poly.type
_entity_poly.pdbx_seq_one_letter_code
_entity_poly.pdbx_strand_id
1 'polypeptide(L)'
;MKRINRRKFIVQAGAAAAATGLPTAPAEAQVGRKLGTCGPPPRKNPTRQTSAEGMPPLPLPAVPLRRSEPKAEPAPPLMIAKLEYGTTQDWNTDPGDIDNLMRHVRSAVGLWYGWKQMPLAELVALYQAKKESKVPALYLSGHEAFQFTPQERAALTQYLLDGGSLLADACCGRSEFANSFRAEVKAMFPRRSLDRLELDHPVFRSFHKYTTVNFRTFKGATRVDTVGPPELYGMNLGCRAAILFSPWDLSCGWDEHSHEHGQRLLPGDAIRLGINLVSYIAALRQVAEVQSVTREVSGKNERKRQQFVLAQLRHHGDWDPDPNSTAQLLRTIASVSSLAVAFDQKPVDAKETDIARFPFLYMTGFRDPRFSGEELGALRRHLQAGGFLFVNNCSGYAAFDRHIRDMVSKLFPDQKLERLGAEHRLFRSFYTLTEGRDRQSGAARPLELEGVRIRDRVVLVYSKNDAVTHLKLVSDPFGNGYDADTCSKLVTNVVSYAMQN
;
A
#
# COMPACT_ATOMS: atom_id res chain seq x y z
N MET A 1 4.06 -14.71 -26.47
CA MET A 1 4.05 -13.91 -25.22
C MET A 1 4.84 -14.66 -24.16
N LYS A 2 6.07 -14.20 -23.86
CA LYS A 2 6.91 -14.81 -22.81
C LYS A 2 6.40 -14.36 -21.44
N ARG A 3 5.95 -15.30 -20.61
CA ARG A 3 5.57 -15.03 -19.21
C ARG A 3 6.78 -14.52 -18.45
N ILE A 4 6.70 -13.29 -17.95
CA ILE A 4 7.72 -12.73 -17.05
C ILE A 4 7.66 -13.52 -15.73
N ASN A 5 8.78 -14.15 -15.38
CA ASN A 5 8.88 -14.95 -14.17
C ASN A 5 8.80 -14.03 -12.94
N ARG A 6 7.82 -14.24 -12.06
CA ARG A 6 7.56 -13.45 -10.84
C ARG A 6 8.79 -13.29 -9.92
N ARG A 7 9.72 -14.24 -9.97
CA ARG A 7 11.00 -14.13 -9.27
C ARG A 7 11.87 -12.95 -9.72
N LYS A 8 11.79 -12.57 -11.01
CA LYS A 8 12.54 -11.41 -11.53
C LYS A 8 11.98 -10.08 -11.05
N PHE A 9 10.67 -10.01 -10.78
CA PHE A 9 10.01 -8.78 -10.34
C PHE A 9 10.40 -8.37 -8.90
N ILE A 10 10.46 -9.33 -7.99
CA ILE A 10 10.87 -9.08 -6.58
C ILE A 10 12.34 -8.68 -6.50
N VAL A 11 13.19 -9.30 -7.34
CA VAL A 11 14.63 -8.95 -7.42
C VAL A 11 14.82 -7.54 -8.00
N GLN A 12 13.98 -7.11 -8.94
CA GLN A 12 14.06 -5.75 -9.50
C GLN A 12 13.57 -4.67 -8.54
N ALA A 13 12.57 -4.95 -7.71
CA ALA A 13 12.12 -3.99 -6.69
C ALA A 13 13.14 -3.79 -5.55
N GLY A 14 13.98 -4.81 -5.28
CA GLY A 14 15.09 -4.70 -4.31
C GLY A 14 16.40 -4.14 -4.91
N ALA A 15 16.58 -4.17 -6.23
CA ALA A 15 17.82 -3.80 -6.89
C ALA A 15 17.90 -2.34 -7.34
N ALA A 16 16.83 -1.55 -7.23
CA ALA A 16 16.82 -0.14 -7.65
C ALA A 16 17.66 0.80 -6.76
N ALA A 17 18.29 0.27 -5.71
CA ALA A 17 19.14 1.06 -4.81
C ALA A 17 20.66 0.88 -5.04
N ALA A 18 21.11 0.09 -6.01
CA ALA A 18 22.53 -0.14 -6.25
C ALA A 18 22.84 -0.39 -7.75
N ALA A 19 22.77 0.63 -8.57
CA ALA A 19 23.29 0.59 -9.94
C ALA A 19 24.23 1.77 -10.19
N THR A 20 25.48 1.63 -9.76
CA THR A 20 26.63 2.27 -10.41
C THR A 20 27.53 1.17 -10.95
N GLY A 21 27.76 1.20 -12.26
CA GLY A 21 28.24 0.12 -13.07
C GLY A 21 29.62 -0.44 -12.74
N LEU A 22 29.70 -1.77 -12.88
CA LEU A 22 30.92 -2.53 -13.20
C LEU A 22 30.49 -3.81 -13.96
N PRO A 23 31.27 -4.32 -14.93
CA PRO A 23 30.87 -5.42 -15.80
C PRO A 23 30.83 -6.76 -15.03
N THR A 24 29.74 -7.50 -15.21
CA THR A 24 29.52 -8.80 -14.57
C THR A 24 30.14 -9.93 -15.41
N ALA A 25 31.11 -10.62 -14.84
CA ALA A 25 31.44 -11.99 -15.20
C ALA A 25 30.49 -12.98 -14.49
N PRO A 26 30.19 -14.15 -15.06
CA PRO A 26 29.23 -15.09 -14.47
C PRO A 26 29.77 -15.66 -13.16
N ALA A 27 28.99 -15.52 -12.10
CA ALA A 27 29.29 -16.09 -10.80
C ALA A 27 28.88 -17.56 -10.78
N GLU A 28 29.83 -18.46 -10.82
CA GLU A 28 29.65 -19.84 -10.37
C GLU A 28 29.50 -19.86 -8.84
N ALA A 29 28.45 -20.50 -8.38
CA ALA A 29 28.17 -20.65 -6.96
C ALA A 29 29.23 -21.57 -6.32
N GLN A 30 30.20 -21.00 -5.64
CA GLN A 30 31.11 -21.74 -4.78
C GLN A 30 30.56 -21.78 -3.35
N VAL A 31 29.95 -22.90 -3.00
CA VAL A 31 29.63 -23.27 -1.62
C VAL A 31 30.95 -23.55 -0.91
N GLY A 32 31.20 -22.82 0.18
CA GLY A 32 32.23 -23.25 1.16
C GLY A 32 33.60 -22.56 1.16
N ARG A 33 33.75 -21.36 0.57
CA ARG A 33 34.97 -20.59 0.80
C ARG A 33 34.80 -19.63 1.98
N LYS A 34 35.61 -19.85 3.03
CA LYS A 34 35.93 -18.79 4.03
C LYS A 34 36.35 -17.56 3.23
N LEU A 35 35.70 -16.43 3.44
CA LEU A 35 36.07 -15.15 2.83
C LEU A 35 37.53 -14.89 3.17
N GLY A 36 38.41 -15.12 2.19
CA GLY A 36 39.82 -14.89 2.32
C GLY A 36 40.10 -13.41 2.51
N THR A 37 41.16 -13.12 3.25
CA THR A 37 41.77 -11.79 3.37
C THR A 37 41.88 -11.13 2.00
N CYS A 38 41.45 -9.88 1.87
CA CYS A 38 41.58 -9.09 0.64
C CYS A 38 43.03 -9.09 0.11
N GLY A 39 43.27 -9.80 -0.96
CA GLY A 39 44.49 -9.78 -1.77
C GLY A 39 45.85 -9.98 -1.10
N PRO A 40 46.91 -10.30 -1.82
CA PRO A 40 48.25 -10.36 -1.28
C PRO A 40 48.72 -8.98 -0.80
N PRO A 41 49.61 -8.89 0.22
CA PRO A 41 50.15 -7.64 0.67
C PRO A 41 50.76 -6.85 -0.50
N PRO A 42 50.58 -5.54 -0.54
CA PRO A 42 51.27 -4.73 -1.55
C PRO A 42 52.77 -5.00 -1.44
N ARG A 43 53.39 -5.26 -2.62
CA ARG A 43 54.84 -5.39 -2.67
C ARG A 43 55.44 -4.13 -2.13
N LYS A 44 56.45 -4.23 -1.23
CA LYS A 44 57.25 -3.10 -0.79
C LYS A 44 57.82 -2.45 -2.05
N ASN A 45 57.45 -1.22 -2.34
CA ASN A 45 58.11 -0.46 -3.41
C ASN A 45 59.57 -0.32 -3.02
N PRO A 46 60.50 -0.51 -3.96
CA PRO A 46 61.91 -0.23 -3.70
C PRO A 46 62.02 1.24 -3.29
N THR A 47 62.80 1.50 -2.27
CA THR A 47 63.12 2.85 -1.77
C THR A 47 63.62 3.69 -2.95
N ARG A 48 62.83 4.62 -3.40
CA ARG A 48 63.24 5.55 -4.45
C ARG A 48 64.41 6.41 -3.91
N GLN A 49 65.56 6.28 -4.50
CA GLN A 49 66.65 7.21 -4.19
C GLN A 49 66.17 8.63 -4.43
N THR A 50 66.35 9.46 -3.44
CA THR A 50 66.06 10.87 -3.48
C THR A 50 66.83 11.53 -4.62
N SER A 51 66.12 12.08 -5.60
CA SER A 51 66.74 12.95 -6.58
C SER A 51 67.27 14.23 -5.90
N ALA A 52 68.38 14.73 -6.38
CA ALA A 52 69.18 15.83 -5.77
C ALA A 52 68.49 17.20 -5.75
N GLU A 53 67.19 17.30 -5.84
CA GLU A 53 66.45 18.57 -5.94
C GLU A 53 65.62 18.93 -4.72
N GLY A 54 66.10 18.66 -3.52
CA GLY A 54 65.68 19.34 -2.29
C GLY A 54 64.14 19.38 -1.95
N MET A 55 63.25 18.72 -2.70
CA MET A 55 61.85 18.58 -2.32
C MET A 55 61.66 17.38 -1.39
N PRO A 56 61.07 17.55 -0.21
CA PRO A 56 60.73 16.41 0.63
C PRO A 56 59.77 15.49 -0.12
N PRO A 57 59.96 14.16 -0.10
CA PRO A 57 59.03 13.23 -0.72
C PRO A 57 57.64 13.45 -0.16
N LEU A 58 56.64 13.52 -1.02
CA LEU A 58 55.24 13.54 -0.59
C LEU A 58 54.99 12.38 0.34
N PRO A 59 54.29 12.56 1.47
CA PRO A 59 53.95 11.50 2.35
C PRO A 59 53.20 10.41 1.57
N LEU A 60 53.71 9.19 1.63
CA LEU A 60 53.03 8.05 1.03
C LEU A 60 51.58 7.98 1.57
N PRO A 61 50.57 7.77 0.73
CA PRO A 61 49.22 7.60 1.21
C PRO A 61 49.22 6.49 2.27
N ALA A 62 48.63 6.79 3.41
CA ALA A 62 48.54 5.80 4.50
C ALA A 62 47.87 4.55 3.95
N VAL A 63 48.59 3.45 3.92
CA VAL A 63 48.02 2.15 3.56
C VAL A 63 46.98 1.83 4.61
N PRO A 64 45.70 1.62 4.24
CA PRO A 64 44.69 1.28 5.22
C PRO A 64 45.15 0.08 6.01
N LEU A 65 45.16 0.16 7.34
CA LEU A 65 45.45 -0.95 8.21
C LEU A 65 44.55 -2.12 7.79
N ARG A 66 45.18 -3.25 7.44
CA ARG A 66 44.42 -4.46 7.13
C ARG A 66 43.68 -4.88 8.38
N ARG A 67 42.37 -4.91 8.33
CA ARG A 67 41.58 -5.57 9.37
C ARG A 67 41.91 -7.06 9.29
N SER A 68 42.59 -7.58 10.30
CA SER A 68 42.84 -9.02 10.47
C SER A 68 41.56 -9.78 10.87
N GLU A 69 40.55 -9.05 11.32
CA GLU A 69 39.25 -9.62 11.69
C GLU A 69 38.37 -9.83 10.46
N PRO A 70 37.73 -11.00 10.32
CA PRO A 70 36.73 -11.20 9.27
C PRO A 70 35.63 -10.15 9.41
N LYS A 71 35.26 -9.53 8.33
CA LYS A 71 34.12 -8.60 8.31
C LYS A 71 32.89 -9.37 8.77
N ALA A 72 32.23 -8.89 9.81
CA ALA A 72 30.93 -9.40 10.17
C ALA A 72 29.97 -9.19 8.99
N GLU A 73 29.19 -10.21 8.66
CA GLU A 73 28.09 -10.04 7.70
C GLU A 73 27.16 -8.94 8.20
N PRO A 74 26.69 -8.05 7.31
CA PRO A 74 25.75 -7.03 7.72
C PRO A 74 24.48 -7.69 8.28
N ALA A 75 23.99 -7.19 9.40
CA ALA A 75 22.74 -7.68 9.98
C ALA A 75 21.59 -7.54 8.96
N PRO A 76 20.69 -8.52 8.88
CA PRO A 76 19.55 -8.44 7.99
C PRO A 76 18.69 -7.23 8.34
N PRO A 77 18.11 -6.55 7.33
CA PRO A 77 17.22 -5.42 7.58
C PRO A 77 16.02 -5.87 8.42
N LEU A 78 15.72 -5.10 9.46
CA LEU A 78 14.58 -5.38 10.34
C LEU A 78 13.27 -5.25 9.55
N MET A 79 12.40 -6.27 9.66
CA MET A 79 11.09 -6.30 8.99
C MET A 79 9.94 -6.28 10.00
N ILE A 80 10.00 -7.09 11.04
CA ILE A 80 8.92 -7.25 12.03
C ILE A 80 9.46 -7.01 13.44
N ALA A 81 8.69 -6.28 14.25
CA ALA A 81 8.85 -6.29 15.69
C ALA A 81 7.61 -6.92 16.35
N LYS A 82 7.81 -8.01 17.10
CA LYS A 82 6.80 -8.63 17.95
C LYS A 82 6.61 -7.77 19.18
N LEU A 83 5.38 -7.26 19.38
CA LEU A 83 5.08 -6.31 20.45
C LEU A 83 4.89 -7.03 21.79
N GLU A 84 5.59 -6.54 22.81
CA GLU A 84 5.32 -6.85 24.19
C GLU A 84 4.31 -5.84 24.72
N TYR A 85 3.09 -6.28 25.01
CA TYR A 85 1.99 -5.46 25.47
C TYR A 85 1.31 -6.06 26.68
N GLY A 86 0.53 -5.24 27.40
CA GLY A 86 -0.18 -5.68 28.60
C GLY A 86 0.76 -5.98 29.77
N THR A 87 0.23 -6.65 30.78
CA THR A 87 0.95 -7.01 32.02
C THR A 87 1.22 -8.51 32.16
N THR A 88 0.66 -9.31 31.23
CA THR A 88 0.83 -10.76 31.18
C THR A 88 1.82 -11.14 30.08
N GLN A 89 2.23 -12.41 30.03
CA GLN A 89 3.07 -12.92 28.95
C GLN A 89 2.22 -13.43 27.76
N ASP A 90 0.95 -13.05 27.67
CA ASP A 90 0.02 -13.49 26.61
C ASP A 90 0.46 -13.06 25.20
N TRP A 91 1.25 -11.97 25.09
CA TRP A 91 1.85 -11.54 23.82
C TRP A 91 2.86 -12.54 23.23
N ASN A 92 3.37 -13.49 24.01
CA ASN A 92 4.41 -14.45 23.61
C ASN A 92 3.96 -15.92 23.78
N THR A 93 2.73 -16.20 23.43
CA THR A 93 2.15 -17.55 23.49
C THR A 93 2.89 -18.55 22.59
N ASP A 94 3.36 -18.09 21.44
CA ASP A 94 4.12 -18.84 20.45
C ASP A 94 5.51 -18.19 20.28
N PRO A 95 6.53 -18.58 21.08
CA PRO A 95 7.83 -17.88 21.09
C PRO A 95 8.61 -18.00 19.79
N GLY A 96 8.45 -19.07 19.03
CA GLY A 96 9.16 -19.35 17.79
C GLY A 96 8.45 -18.85 16.52
N ASP A 97 7.23 -18.28 16.63
CA ASP A 97 6.37 -17.93 15.50
C ASP A 97 7.05 -17.03 14.44
N ILE A 98 7.58 -15.89 14.85
CA ILE A 98 8.20 -14.94 13.92
C ILE A 98 9.55 -15.43 13.41
N ASP A 99 10.34 -16.11 14.24
CA ASP A 99 11.61 -16.67 13.79
C ASP A 99 11.40 -17.72 12.69
N ASN A 100 10.48 -18.63 12.91
CA ASN A 100 10.10 -19.66 11.94
C ASN A 100 9.53 -19.03 10.66
N LEU A 101 8.59 -18.06 10.81
CA LEU A 101 8.04 -17.34 9.65
C LEU A 101 9.17 -16.67 8.84
N MET A 102 10.12 -16.00 9.48
CA MET A 102 11.23 -15.36 8.77
C MET A 102 12.14 -16.36 8.06
N ARG A 103 12.35 -17.55 8.64
CA ARG A 103 13.07 -18.66 7.97
C ARG A 103 12.33 -19.14 6.71
N HIS A 104 11.01 -19.28 6.78
CA HIS A 104 10.18 -19.65 5.62
C HIS A 104 10.17 -18.55 4.56
N VAL A 105 10.09 -17.28 4.95
CA VAL A 105 10.20 -16.13 4.03
C VAL A 105 11.55 -16.16 3.30
N ARG A 106 12.65 -16.36 4.04
CA ARG A 106 13.99 -16.47 3.44
C ARG A 106 14.05 -17.61 2.42
N SER A 107 13.53 -18.78 2.77
CA SER A 107 13.51 -19.93 1.87
C SER A 107 12.68 -19.71 0.62
N ALA A 108 11.50 -19.10 0.74
CA ALA A 108 10.55 -18.92 -0.36
C ALA A 108 10.90 -17.74 -1.26
N VAL A 109 11.23 -16.59 -0.67
CA VAL A 109 11.42 -15.31 -1.35
C VAL A 109 12.89 -15.08 -1.72
N GLY A 110 13.82 -15.72 -1.00
CA GLY A 110 15.26 -15.53 -1.15
C GLY A 110 15.79 -14.23 -0.49
N LEU A 111 14.98 -13.56 0.31
CA LEU A 111 15.35 -12.34 1.04
C LEU A 111 15.50 -12.66 2.53
N TRP A 112 16.57 -12.18 3.11
CA TRP A 112 16.84 -12.34 4.54
C TRP A 112 16.40 -11.08 5.29
N TYR A 113 15.37 -11.22 6.10
CA TYR A 113 14.87 -10.17 6.99
C TYR A 113 15.11 -10.53 8.45
N GLY A 114 15.41 -9.51 9.27
CA GLY A 114 15.49 -9.62 10.71
C GLY A 114 14.15 -9.33 11.39
N TRP A 115 14.05 -9.79 12.63
CA TRP A 115 12.96 -9.47 13.53
C TRP A 115 13.49 -9.17 14.93
N LYS A 116 12.68 -8.55 15.79
CA LYS A 116 12.98 -8.30 17.19
C LYS A 116 11.74 -8.37 18.05
N GLN A 117 11.91 -8.61 19.33
CA GLN A 117 10.91 -8.27 20.33
C GLN A 117 11.02 -6.78 20.66
N MET A 118 9.91 -6.13 20.95
CA MET A 118 9.87 -4.70 21.23
C MET A 118 8.78 -4.40 22.26
N PRO A 119 9.14 -3.94 23.47
CA PRO A 119 8.16 -3.42 24.41
C PRO A 119 7.36 -2.28 23.80
N LEU A 120 6.04 -2.28 23.96
CA LEU A 120 5.18 -1.20 23.45
C LEU A 120 5.56 0.15 24.07
N ALA A 121 6.11 0.15 25.29
CA ALA A 121 6.68 1.33 25.94
C ALA A 121 7.85 1.94 25.16
N GLU A 122 8.65 1.14 24.42
CA GLU A 122 9.71 1.66 23.54
C GLU A 122 9.10 2.50 22.39
N LEU A 123 8.02 2.02 21.81
CA LEU A 123 7.30 2.79 20.78
C LEU A 123 6.77 4.11 21.33
N VAL A 124 6.16 4.06 22.51
CA VAL A 124 5.65 5.27 23.21
C VAL A 124 6.77 6.27 23.43
N ALA A 125 7.93 5.82 23.95
CA ALA A 125 9.08 6.68 24.21
C ALA A 125 9.64 7.32 22.91
N LEU A 126 9.68 6.58 21.80
CA LEU A 126 10.09 7.11 20.49
C LEU A 126 9.20 8.29 20.07
N TYR A 127 7.88 8.11 20.11
CA TYR A 127 6.94 9.15 19.68
C TYR A 127 6.87 10.35 20.65
N GLN A 128 7.01 10.12 21.93
CA GLN A 128 7.18 11.21 22.91
C GLN A 128 8.44 12.03 22.63
N ALA A 129 9.52 11.39 22.18
CA ALA A 129 10.75 12.06 21.77
C ALA A 129 10.68 12.64 20.34
N LYS A 130 9.49 12.65 19.70
CA LYS A 130 9.28 13.10 18.31
C LYS A 130 10.19 12.37 17.29
N LYS A 131 10.44 11.09 17.51
CA LYS A 131 11.18 10.20 16.61
C LYS A 131 10.22 9.20 16.00
N GLU A 132 10.43 8.86 14.74
CA GLU A 132 9.65 7.85 14.04
C GLU A 132 10.27 6.45 14.22
N SER A 133 9.42 5.43 14.34
CA SER A 133 9.89 4.05 14.24
C SER A 133 10.21 3.69 12.80
N LYS A 134 11.36 3.04 12.58
CA LYS A 134 11.79 2.56 11.25
C LYS A 134 11.43 1.08 11.01
N VAL A 135 10.75 0.45 11.94
CA VAL A 135 10.26 -0.92 11.80
C VAL A 135 9.11 -0.96 10.79
N PRO A 136 9.16 -1.76 9.71
CA PRO A 136 8.10 -1.82 8.72
C PRO A 136 6.78 -2.38 9.25
N ALA A 137 6.83 -3.41 10.09
CA ALA A 137 5.65 -4.05 10.65
C ALA A 137 5.79 -4.29 12.16
N LEU A 138 4.72 -4.03 12.89
CA LEU A 138 4.52 -4.49 14.25
C LEU A 138 3.60 -5.72 14.21
N TYR A 139 3.87 -6.68 15.07
CA TYR A 139 3.08 -7.89 15.18
C TYR A 139 2.53 -8.05 16.60
N LEU A 140 1.25 -8.40 16.68
CA LEU A 140 0.50 -8.55 17.92
C LEU A 140 -0.29 -9.86 17.87
N SER A 141 -0.10 -10.72 18.86
CA SER A 141 -0.88 -11.95 19.03
C SER A 141 -1.20 -12.18 20.50
N GLY A 142 -2.22 -12.95 20.81
CA GLY A 142 -2.60 -13.32 22.16
C GLY A 142 -3.94 -14.03 22.24
N HIS A 143 -4.31 -14.43 23.48
CA HIS A 143 -5.55 -15.13 23.80
C HIS A 143 -6.54 -14.24 24.55
N GLU A 144 -6.00 -13.38 25.43
CA GLU A 144 -6.78 -12.69 26.46
C GLU A 144 -7.31 -11.35 25.93
N ALA A 145 -8.34 -10.86 26.62
CA ALA A 145 -8.80 -9.50 26.42
C ALA A 145 -7.72 -8.51 26.89
N PHE A 146 -7.49 -7.47 26.11
CA PHE A 146 -6.53 -6.41 26.42
C PHE A 146 -7.09 -5.03 26.10
N GLN A 147 -6.45 -4.01 26.64
CA GLN A 147 -6.73 -2.61 26.35
C GLN A 147 -5.43 -1.81 26.37
N PHE A 148 -5.22 -1.00 25.34
CA PHE A 148 -4.09 -0.08 25.32
C PHE A 148 -4.37 1.16 26.19
N THR A 149 -3.34 1.65 26.81
CA THR A 149 -3.38 2.97 27.46
C THR A 149 -3.57 4.08 26.40
N PRO A 150 -4.04 5.27 26.76
CA PRO A 150 -4.15 6.38 25.82
C PRO A 150 -2.84 6.72 25.10
N GLN A 151 -1.69 6.59 25.80
CA GLN A 151 -0.36 6.86 25.24
C GLN A 151 0.05 5.80 24.22
N GLU A 152 -0.16 4.53 24.53
CA GLU A 152 0.11 3.41 23.63
C GLU A 152 -0.76 3.52 22.37
N ARG A 153 -2.04 3.80 22.55
CA ARG A 153 -2.96 3.99 21.42
C ARG A 153 -2.53 5.15 20.52
N ALA A 154 -2.11 6.27 21.12
CA ALA A 154 -1.62 7.43 20.38
C ALA A 154 -0.33 7.10 19.59
N ALA A 155 0.62 6.39 20.21
CA ALA A 155 1.86 5.97 19.58
C ALA A 155 1.62 5.00 18.41
N LEU A 156 0.76 4.00 18.59
CA LEU A 156 0.37 3.06 17.54
C LEU A 156 -0.36 3.78 16.39
N THR A 157 -1.24 4.70 16.70
CA THR A 157 -1.95 5.51 15.70
C THR A 157 -0.95 6.30 14.86
N GLN A 158 -0.01 6.99 15.51
CA GLN A 158 1.00 7.77 14.80
C GLN A 158 1.93 6.88 13.97
N TYR A 159 2.38 5.75 14.53
CA TYR A 159 3.18 4.76 13.80
C TYR A 159 2.52 4.31 12.48
N LEU A 160 1.22 4.04 12.53
CA LEU A 160 0.45 3.64 11.33
C LEU A 160 0.31 4.78 10.33
N LEU A 161 0.11 6.02 10.82
CA LEU A 161 0.05 7.22 9.99
C LEU A 161 1.39 7.53 9.32
N ASP A 162 2.51 7.26 9.99
CA ASP A 162 3.88 7.43 9.47
C ASP A 162 4.30 6.32 8.49
N GLY A 163 3.39 5.42 8.13
CA GLY A 163 3.64 4.40 7.11
C GLY A 163 3.93 3.00 7.67
N GLY A 164 3.93 2.82 8.99
CA GLY A 164 4.05 1.51 9.62
C GLY A 164 2.85 0.60 9.35
N SER A 165 3.02 -0.71 9.49
CA SER A 165 1.96 -1.71 9.34
C SER A 165 1.76 -2.47 10.66
N LEU A 166 0.51 -2.81 10.99
CA LEU A 166 0.19 -3.64 12.14
C LEU A 166 -0.42 -4.95 11.66
N LEU A 167 0.25 -6.03 11.98
CA LEU A 167 -0.22 -7.40 11.74
C LEU A 167 -0.68 -7.98 13.07
N ALA A 168 -1.86 -8.58 13.10
CA ALA A 168 -2.36 -9.25 14.29
C ALA A 168 -3.12 -10.54 13.94
N ASP A 169 -3.04 -11.51 14.84
CA ASP A 169 -3.91 -12.68 14.80
C ASP A 169 -4.38 -13.08 16.21
N ALA A 170 -5.57 -13.64 16.24
CA ALA A 170 -6.12 -14.20 17.47
C ALA A 170 -5.56 -15.61 17.67
N CYS A 171 -4.57 -15.76 18.55
CA CYS A 171 -4.00 -17.07 18.87
C CYS A 171 -5.11 -18.02 19.31
N CYS A 172 -5.10 -19.25 18.81
CA CYS A 172 -6.16 -20.25 18.99
C CYS A 172 -7.57 -19.79 18.54
N GLY A 173 -7.68 -18.67 17.80
CA GLY A 173 -8.96 -18.08 17.39
C GLY A 173 -9.79 -17.53 18.55
N ARG A 174 -9.14 -17.03 19.61
CA ARG A 174 -9.80 -16.52 20.81
C ARG A 174 -10.58 -15.25 20.54
N SER A 175 -11.87 -15.29 20.84
CA SER A 175 -12.80 -14.17 20.67
C SER A 175 -12.47 -12.99 21.58
N GLU A 176 -11.90 -13.22 22.75
CA GLU A 176 -11.54 -12.22 23.74
C GLU A 176 -10.48 -11.27 23.16
N PHE A 177 -9.41 -11.82 22.61
CA PHE A 177 -8.40 -11.03 21.90
C PHE A 177 -8.98 -10.35 20.65
N ALA A 178 -9.71 -11.11 19.82
CA ALA A 178 -10.27 -10.58 18.58
C ALA A 178 -11.21 -9.39 18.81
N ASN A 179 -12.04 -9.44 19.84
CA ASN A 179 -12.97 -8.36 20.20
C ASN A 179 -12.21 -7.13 20.74
N SER A 180 -11.20 -7.34 21.59
CA SER A 180 -10.35 -6.27 22.11
C SER A 180 -9.58 -5.58 20.98
N PHE A 181 -8.99 -6.36 20.06
CA PHE A 181 -8.28 -5.81 18.91
C PHE A 181 -9.19 -4.94 18.02
N ARG A 182 -10.41 -5.42 17.72
CA ARG A 182 -11.40 -4.64 16.96
C ARG A 182 -11.80 -3.35 17.66
N ALA A 183 -11.97 -3.39 18.99
CA ALA A 183 -12.29 -2.23 19.80
C ALA A 183 -11.13 -1.20 19.78
N GLU A 184 -9.89 -1.65 19.93
CA GLU A 184 -8.71 -0.81 19.86
C GLU A 184 -8.53 -0.16 18.48
N VAL A 185 -8.69 -0.91 17.38
CA VAL A 185 -8.67 -0.36 16.03
C VAL A 185 -9.75 0.72 15.85
N LYS A 186 -10.96 0.48 16.38
CA LYS A 186 -12.05 1.46 16.33
C LYS A 186 -11.74 2.71 17.15
N ALA A 187 -11.07 2.56 18.30
CA ALA A 187 -10.65 3.69 19.14
C ALA A 187 -9.53 4.52 18.48
N MET A 188 -8.56 3.86 17.82
CA MET A 188 -7.51 4.54 17.06
C MET A 188 -8.07 5.28 15.83
N PHE A 189 -9.01 4.68 15.12
CA PHE A 189 -9.57 5.20 13.87
C PHE A 189 -11.09 5.19 13.86
N PRO A 190 -11.76 6.10 14.60
CA PRO A 190 -13.23 6.12 14.75
C PRO A 190 -14.02 6.25 13.45
N ARG A 191 -13.38 6.86 12.42
CA ARG A 191 -14.00 7.10 11.10
C ARG A 191 -13.69 6.02 10.07
N ARG A 192 -12.92 4.98 10.45
CA ARG A 192 -12.53 3.89 9.55
C ARG A 192 -13.07 2.56 10.08
N SER A 193 -13.17 1.59 9.19
CA SER A 193 -13.62 0.24 9.53
C SER A 193 -12.52 -0.78 9.27
N LEU A 194 -12.49 -1.81 10.09
CA LEU A 194 -11.70 -3.02 9.87
C LEU A 194 -12.62 -4.02 9.16
N ASP A 195 -12.52 -4.07 7.83
CA ASP A 195 -13.42 -4.85 6.99
C ASP A 195 -12.74 -6.13 6.49
N ARG A 196 -13.54 -7.15 6.19
CA ARG A 196 -13.06 -8.37 5.55
C ARG A 196 -12.48 -8.05 4.18
N LEU A 197 -11.28 -8.59 3.90
CA LEU A 197 -10.62 -8.43 2.61
C LEU A 197 -11.20 -9.43 1.59
N GLU A 198 -11.48 -8.94 0.39
CA GLU A 198 -11.93 -9.78 -0.71
C GLU A 198 -10.77 -10.55 -1.33
N LEU A 199 -11.05 -11.71 -1.96
CA LEU A 199 -10.01 -12.60 -2.52
C LEU A 199 -9.14 -11.97 -3.60
N ASP A 200 -9.59 -10.92 -4.25
CA ASP A 200 -8.78 -10.18 -5.22
C ASP A 200 -7.84 -9.16 -4.57
N HIS A 201 -7.91 -8.98 -3.24
CA HIS A 201 -6.98 -8.12 -2.52
C HIS A 201 -5.53 -8.59 -2.74
N PRO A 202 -4.57 -7.67 -2.95
CA PRO A 202 -3.18 -8.01 -3.25
C PRO A 202 -2.51 -8.95 -2.25
N VAL A 203 -2.88 -8.91 -0.98
CA VAL A 203 -2.31 -9.79 0.05
C VAL A 203 -2.49 -11.28 -0.28
N PHE A 204 -3.60 -11.66 -0.95
CA PHE A 204 -3.85 -13.04 -1.33
C PHE A 204 -3.12 -13.50 -2.61
N ARG A 205 -2.29 -12.62 -3.19
CA ARG A 205 -1.52 -12.90 -4.40
C ARG A 205 -0.13 -12.25 -4.43
N SER A 206 0.31 -11.69 -3.31
CA SER A 206 1.60 -10.99 -3.22
C SER A 206 2.80 -11.90 -3.49
N PHE A 207 2.72 -13.16 -3.09
CA PHE A 207 3.70 -14.21 -3.42
C PHE A 207 3.01 -15.49 -3.89
N HIS A 208 2.19 -16.12 -3.03
CA HIS A 208 1.33 -17.24 -3.37
C HIS A 208 -0.03 -16.73 -3.82
N LYS A 209 -0.63 -17.36 -4.82
CA LYS A 209 -2.01 -17.08 -5.21
C LYS A 209 -2.94 -17.99 -4.40
N TYR A 210 -3.79 -17.37 -3.58
CA TYR A 210 -4.82 -18.08 -2.82
C TYR A 210 -6.17 -18.08 -3.52
N THR A 211 -6.85 -19.18 -3.38
CA THR A 211 -8.31 -19.32 -3.62
C THR A 211 -8.98 -19.92 -2.39
N THR A 212 -8.33 -20.88 -1.76
CA THR A 212 -8.81 -21.61 -0.59
C THR A 212 -7.67 -21.90 0.37
N VAL A 213 -8.02 -22.08 1.63
CA VAL A 213 -7.16 -22.55 2.73
C VAL A 213 -7.89 -23.62 3.54
N ASN A 214 -7.13 -24.40 4.29
CA ASN A 214 -7.65 -25.42 5.19
C ASN A 214 -7.74 -24.86 6.61
N PHE A 215 -8.93 -24.89 7.16
CA PHE A 215 -9.21 -24.48 8.53
C PHE A 215 -9.38 -25.70 9.41
N ARG A 216 -9.00 -25.58 10.68
CA ARG A 216 -9.28 -26.55 11.72
C ARG A 216 -10.04 -25.89 12.86
N THR A 217 -11.13 -26.52 13.24
CA THR A 217 -11.94 -26.18 14.41
C THR A 217 -12.16 -27.40 15.27
N PHE A 218 -12.64 -27.21 16.48
CA PHE A 218 -13.01 -28.28 17.38
C PHE A 218 -14.44 -28.07 17.87
N LYS A 219 -15.27 -29.14 17.83
CA LYS A 219 -16.59 -29.18 18.42
C LYS A 219 -16.52 -30.16 19.61
N GLY A 220 -16.29 -29.61 20.82
CA GLY A 220 -15.87 -30.40 21.95
C GLY A 220 -14.51 -31.05 21.68
N ALA A 221 -14.40 -32.36 21.83
CA ALA A 221 -13.19 -33.13 21.50
C ALA A 221 -13.09 -33.51 20.00
N THR A 222 -14.10 -33.20 19.19
CA THR A 222 -14.12 -33.61 17.78
C THR A 222 -13.45 -32.58 16.91
N ARG A 223 -12.38 -32.98 16.24
CA ARG A 223 -11.71 -32.19 15.21
C ARG A 223 -12.58 -32.09 13.95
N VAL A 224 -12.70 -30.88 13.43
CA VAL A 224 -13.40 -30.58 12.17
C VAL A 224 -12.48 -29.78 11.27
N ASP A 225 -12.08 -30.38 10.16
CA ASP A 225 -11.28 -29.70 9.12
C ASP A 225 -12.23 -29.29 7.99
N THR A 226 -12.12 -28.02 7.56
CA THR A 226 -12.94 -27.44 6.48
C THR A 226 -12.05 -26.69 5.49
N VAL A 227 -12.54 -26.54 4.27
CA VAL A 227 -11.86 -25.81 3.21
C VAL A 227 -12.70 -24.61 2.83
N GLY A 228 -12.10 -23.44 2.76
CA GLY A 228 -12.81 -22.21 2.39
C GLY A 228 -11.84 -21.11 1.94
N PRO A 229 -12.37 -19.93 1.52
CA PRO A 229 -11.52 -18.81 1.19
C PRO A 229 -10.79 -18.29 2.44
N PRO A 230 -9.54 -17.81 2.31
CA PRO A 230 -8.83 -17.20 3.43
C PRO A 230 -9.62 -16.03 4.00
N GLU A 231 -9.56 -15.88 5.32
CA GLU A 231 -10.26 -14.82 6.02
C GLU A 231 -9.27 -13.90 6.72
N LEU A 232 -9.12 -12.70 6.15
CA LEU A 232 -8.36 -11.61 6.74
C LEU A 232 -9.23 -10.36 6.76
N TYR A 233 -9.01 -9.53 7.77
CA TYR A 233 -9.59 -8.20 7.88
C TYR A 233 -8.50 -7.16 7.67
N GLY A 234 -8.83 -6.05 7.07
CA GLY A 234 -7.89 -4.98 6.83
C GLY A 234 -8.50 -3.60 7.04
N MET A 235 -7.70 -2.67 7.54
CA MET A 235 -8.02 -1.25 7.56
C MET A 235 -7.00 -0.49 6.71
N ASN A 236 -7.51 0.31 5.78
CA ASN A 236 -6.66 1.03 4.84
C ASN A 236 -6.26 2.42 5.37
N LEU A 237 -4.98 2.73 5.21
CA LEU A 237 -4.42 4.09 5.28
C LEU A 237 -3.67 4.34 3.97
N GLY A 238 -4.11 5.33 3.21
CA GLY A 238 -3.62 5.48 1.84
C GLY A 238 -4.00 4.29 0.97
N CYS A 239 -3.14 3.95 0.01
CA CYS A 239 -3.33 2.85 -0.93
C CYS A 239 -2.94 1.46 -0.37
N ARG A 240 -2.92 1.27 0.94
CA ARG A 240 -2.52 0.01 1.57
C ARG A 240 -3.42 -0.37 2.74
N ALA A 241 -3.57 -1.67 2.98
CA ALA A 241 -4.05 -2.16 4.25
C ALA A 241 -2.92 -1.97 5.29
N ALA A 242 -3.06 -0.95 6.13
CA ALA A 242 -2.09 -0.63 7.17
C ALA A 242 -2.25 -1.54 8.40
N ILE A 243 -3.47 -2.00 8.66
CA ILE A 243 -3.77 -3.02 9.65
C ILE A 243 -4.25 -4.25 8.90
N LEU A 244 -3.67 -5.40 9.25
CA LEU A 244 -4.04 -6.72 8.76
C LEU A 244 -4.33 -7.60 9.97
N PHE A 245 -5.53 -8.18 10.04
CA PHE A 245 -5.97 -8.97 11.18
C PHE A 245 -6.56 -10.31 10.74
N SER A 246 -6.09 -11.39 11.35
CA SER A 246 -6.68 -12.73 11.24
C SER A 246 -7.48 -13.08 12.50
N PRO A 247 -8.77 -13.39 12.39
CA PRO A 247 -9.52 -13.96 13.50
C PRO A 247 -9.19 -15.45 13.74
N TRP A 248 -8.45 -16.05 12.80
CA TRP A 248 -7.94 -17.40 12.85
C TRP A 248 -6.48 -17.37 13.28
N ASP A 249 -6.10 -18.32 14.08
CA ASP A 249 -4.74 -18.51 14.55
C ASP A 249 -3.78 -18.77 13.37
N LEU A 250 -2.75 -17.93 13.29
CA LEU A 250 -1.62 -18.05 12.38
C LEU A 250 -0.34 -18.40 13.14
N SER A 251 -0.21 -17.88 14.36
CA SER A 251 1.01 -17.97 15.18
C SER A 251 1.39 -19.40 15.53
N CYS A 252 0.43 -20.23 15.98
CA CYS A 252 0.70 -21.66 16.22
C CYS A 252 1.13 -22.39 14.95
N GLY A 253 0.60 -21.98 13.77
CA GLY A 253 1.03 -22.54 12.49
C GLY A 253 2.44 -22.12 12.11
N TRP A 254 2.88 -20.91 12.46
CA TRP A 254 4.24 -20.42 12.24
C TRP A 254 5.22 -21.04 13.24
N ASP A 255 4.79 -21.21 14.49
CA ASP A 255 5.60 -21.87 15.53
C ASP A 255 5.73 -23.39 15.32
N GLU A 256 5.01 -23.93 14.30
CA GLU A 256 4.91 -25.37 14.03
C GLU A 256 4.39 -26.17 15.23
N HIS A 257 3.67 -25.48 16.12
CA HIS A 257 3.08 -26.04 17.33
C HIS A 257 1.73 -26.70 17.01
N SER A 258 1.55 -27.92 17.44
CA SER A 258 0.26 -28.59 17.31
C SER A 258 -0.38 -28.78 18.69
N HIS A 259 -1.62 -28.32 18.82
CA HIS A 259 -2.43 -28.56 20.01
C HIS A 259 -3.85 -28.97 19.61
N GLU A 260 -4.59 -29.54 20.55
CA GLU A 260 -5.90 -30.16 20.31
C GLU A 260 -7.09 -29.20 20.44
N HIS A 261 -6.85 -27.90 20.57
CA HIS A 261 -7.88 -26.89 20.80
C HIS A 261 -7.72 -25.69 19.87
N GLY A 262 -8.75 -24.86 19.81
CA GLY A 262 -8.72 -23.59 19.10
C GLY A 262 -9.17 -23.65 17.64
N GLN A 263 -9.23 -22.48 17.02
CA GLN A 263 -9.58 -22.29 15.61
C GLN A 263 -8.36 -21.75 14.87
N ARG A 264 -7.89 -22.49 13.87
CA ARG A 264 -6.64 -22.15 13.19
C ARG A 264 -6.63 -22.50 11.71
N LEU A 265 -5.73 -21.89 10.98
CA LEU A 265 -5.30 -22.42 9.69
C LEU A 265 -4.38 -23.63 9.90
N LEU A 266 -4.40 -24.57 8.96
CA LEU A 266 -3.37 -25.63 8.99
C LEU A 266 -1.98 -25.02 8.77
N PRO A 267 -0.91 -25.58 9.40
CA PRO A 267 0.42 -24.96 9.41
C PRO A 267 0.94 -24.57 8.02
N GLY A 268 0.77 -25.44 7.02
CA GLY A 268 1.20 -25.14 5.65
C GLY A 268 0.49 -23.92 5.03
N ASP A 269 -0.79 -23.71 5.32
CA ASP A 269 -1.53 -22.55 4.84
C ASP A 269 -1.23 -21.31 5.68
N ALA A 270 -1.04 -21.45 6.99
CA ALA A 270 -0.62 -20.35 7.87
C ALA A 270 0.76 -19.80 7.46
N ILE A 271 1.76 -20.67 7.22
CA ILE A 271 3.08 -20.30 6.74
C ILE A 271 3.00 -19.58 5.38
N ARG A 272 2.29 -20.16 4.41
CA ARG A 272 2.12 -19.56 3.08
C ARG A 272 1.43 -18.20 3.16
N LEU A 273 0.41 -18.05 4.03
CA LEU A 273 -0.27 -16.76 4.24
C LEU A 273 0.66 -15.76 4.92
N GLY A 274 1.48 -16.20 5.89
CA GLY A 274 2.52 -15.38 6.51
C GLY A 274 3.53 -14.86 5.49
N ILE A 275 4.00 -15.70 4.56
CA ILE A 275 4.88 -15.28 3.45
C ILE A 275 4.19 -14.20 2.60
N ASN A 276 2.90 -14.34 2.32
CA ASN A 276 2.16 -13.33 1.59
C ASN A 276 2.03 -12.02 2.36
N LEU A 277 1.75 -12.07 3.67
CA LEU A 277 1.65 -10.88 4.52
C LEU A 277 2.98 -10.10 4.54
N VAL A 278 4.09 -10.78 4.75
CA VAL A 278 5.42 -10.15 4.73
C VAL A 278 5.75 -9.58 3.34
N SER A 279 5.47 -10.34 2.28
CA SER A 279 5.72 -9.90 0.91
C SER A 279 4.86 -8.68 0.53
N TYR A 280 3.62 -8.62 0.99
CA TYR A 280 2.72 -7.50 0.79
C TYR A 280 3.24 -6.24 1.49
N ILE A 281 3.61 -6.35 2.78
CA ILE A 281 4.16 -5.24 3.56
C ILE A 281 5.46 -4.73 2.96
N ALA A 282 6.36 -5.63 2.58
CA ALA A 282 7.65 -5.28 1.97
C ALA A 282 7.47 -4.54 0.64
N ALA A 283 6.55 -5.01 -0.22
CA ALA A 283 6.28 -4.40 -1.51
C ALA A 283 5.68 -3.00 -1.42
N LEU A 284 4.87 -2.74 -0.37
CA LEU A 284 4.21 -1.46 -0.18
C LEU A 284 4.97 -0.47 0.71
N ARG A 285 6.13 -0.85 1.24
CA ARG A 285 6.87 0.02 2.16
C ARG A 285 7.19 1.39 1.58
N GLN A 286 7.70 1.47 0.36
CA GLN A 286 8.00 2.75 -0.29
C GLN A 286 6.75 3.60 -0.51
N VAL A 287 5.64 2.96 -0.87
CA VAL A 287 4.34 3.64 -1.02
C VAL A 287 3.90 4.22 0.32
N ALA A 288 4.02 3.45 1.39
CA ALA A 288 3.67 3.86 2.74
C ALA A 288 4.49 5.07 3.22
N GLU A 289 5.80 5.04 3.02
CA GLU A 289 6.72 6.13 3.38
C GLU A 289 6.41 7.43 2.61
N VAL A 290 6.07 7.34 1.33
CA VAL A 290 5.69 8.52 0.51
C VAL A 290 4.31 9.04 0.87
N GLN A 291 3.37 8.17 1.22
CA GLN A 291 2.01 8.56 1.59
C GLN A 291 1.91 9.16 3.00
N SER A 292 2.82 8.80 3.91
CA SER A 292 2.86 9.34 5.27
C SER A 292 3.24 10.83 5.29
N VAL A 293 4.01 11.29 4.31
CA VAL A 293 4.38 12.70 4.21
C VAL A 293 3.25 13.49 3.54
N THR A 294 2.45 14.17 4.33
CA THR A 294 1.45 15.13 3.82
C THR A 294 2.19 16.29 3.17
N ARG A 295 2.16 16.37 1.84
CA ARG A 295 2.71 17.51 1.12
C ARG A 295 1.68 18.63 1.12
N GLU A 296 1.97 19.70 1.84
CA GLU A 296 1.18 20.93 1.72
C GLU A 296 1.18 21.39 0.26
N VAL A 297 0.00 21.59 -0.28
CA VAL A 297 -0.16 22.14 -1.61
C VAL A 297 -0.02 23.64 -1.51
N SER A 298 1.21 24.15 -1.68
CA SER A 298 1.46 25.57 -1.76
C SER A 298 1.14 26.10 -3.15
N GLY A 299 -0.08 26.54 -3.35
CA GLY A 299 -0.47 27.38 -4.48
C GLY A 299 -0.92 28.74 -3.93
N LYS A 300 -0.56 29.85 -4.57
CA LYS A 300 -1.16 31.14 -4.25
C LYS A 300 -2.63 31.07 -4.68
N ASN A 301 -3.53 30.91 -3.71
CA ASN A 301 -4.96 31.09 -3.93
C ASN A 301 -5.22 32.60 -4.20
N GLU A 302 -4.98 33.04 -5.43
CA GLU A 302 -5.51 34.33 -5.86
C GLU A 302 -7.02 34.19 -5.86
N ARG A 303 -7.71 34.99 -5.05
CA ARG A 303 -9.18 35.06 -5.01
C ARG A 303 -9.72 35.58 -6.35
N LYS A 304 -9.84 34.70 -7.34
CA LYS A 304 -10.54 34.98 -8.60
C LYS A 304 -12.00 34.55 -8.45
N ARG A 305 -12.91 35.29 -9.00
CA ARG A 305 -14.37 35.05 -8.88
C ARG A 305 -14.85 33.72 -9.46
N GLN A 306 -14.06 33.06 -10.30
CA GLN A 306 -14.36 31.76 -10.90
C GLN A 306 -13.14 30.87 -10.81
N GLN A 307 -13.09 30.02 -9.78
CA GLN A 307 -12.04 29.02 -9.62
C GLN A 307 -12.64 27.64 -9.81
N PHE A 308 -11.88 26.76 -10.47
CA PHE A 308 -12.19 25.33 -10.45
C PHE A 308 -11.95 24.80 -9.04
N VAL A 309 -13.00 24.23 -8.44
CA VAL A 309 -12.95 23.61 -7.11
C VAL A 309 -13.15 22.13 -7.28
N LEU A 310 -12.20 21.33 -6.81
CA LEU A 310 -12.34 19.88 -6.76
C LEU A 310 -13.15 19.51 -5.50
N ALA A 311 -14.41 19.25 -5.65
CA ALA A 311 -15.27 18.75 -4.60
C ALA A 311 -15.16 17.23 -4.54
N GLN A 312 -14.48 16.71 -3.51
CA GLN A 312 -14.32 15.28 -3.32
C GLN A 312 -15.47 14.70 -2.51
N LEU A 313 -16.21 13.79 -3.13
CA LEU A 313 -17.38 13.16 -2.54
C LEU A 313 -16.95 12.17 -1.43
N ARG A 314 -17.43 12.41 -0.20
CA ARG A 314 -17.30 11.46 0.89
C ARG A 314 -18.30 10.33 0.75
N HIS A 315 -17.85 9.15 1.03
CA HIS A 315 -18.69 7.97 1.14
C HIS A 315 -18.30 7.16 2.39
N HIS A 316 -19.08 6.17 2.76
CA HIS A 316 -18.87 5.41 3.99
C HIS A 316 -17.76 4.34 3.89
N GLY A 317 -17.13 4.21 2.72
CA GLY A 317 -15.90 3.46 2.52
C GLY A 317 -14.64 4.32 2.73
N ASP A 318 -13.61 4.04 1.95
CA ASP A 318 -12.33 4.75 1.94
C ASP A 318 -12.32 5.89 0.91
N TRP A 319 -13.06 6.94 1.15
CA TRP A 319 -13.29 8.05 0.22
C TRP A 319 -12.03 8.88 -0.11
N ASP A 320 -11.03 8.86 0.73
CA ASP A 320 -9.77 9.58 0.54
C ASP A 320 -8.56 8.64 0.72
N PRO A 321 -8.40 7.68 -0.20
CA PRO A 321 -7.34 6.68 -0.10
C PRO A 321 -5.95 7.26 -0.35
N ASP A 322 -5.87 8.42 -1.03
CA ASP A 322 -4.61 9.04 -1.39
C ASP A 322 -4.72 10.57 -1.50
N PRO A 323 -4.63 11.29 -0.37
CA PRO A 323 -4.71 12.75 -0.33
C PRO A 323 -3.68 13.45 -1.23
N ASN A 324 -2.49 12.88 -1.35
CA ASN A 324 -1.42 13.44 -2.17
C ASN A 324 -1.71 13.38 -3.67
N SER A 325 -2.48 12.40 -4.14
CA SER A 325 -2.85 12.30 -5.55
C SER A 325 -3.85 13.39 -5.95
N THR A 326 -4.78 13.73 -5.08
CA THR A 326 -5.72 14.83 -5.29
C THR A 326 -4.98 16.17 -5.38
N ALA A 327 -4.01 16.39 -4.50
CA ALA A 327 -3.15 17.56 -4.55
C ALA A 327 -2.35 17.65 -5.87
N GLN A 328 -1.82 16.52 -6.33
CA GLN A 328 -1.08 16.45 -7.60
C GLN A 328 -2.00 16.66 -8.81
N LEU A 329 -3.24 16.15 -8.76
CA LEU A 329 -4.27 16.42 -9.76
C LEU A 329 -4.49 17.92 -9.94
N LEU A 330 -4.71 18.64 -8.85
CA LEU A 330 -4.90 20.09 -8.87
C LEU A 330 -3.69 20.85 -9.46
N ARG A 331 -2.47 20.44 -9.08
CA ARG A 331 -1.23 20.99 -9.66
C ARG A 331 -1.14 20.71 -11.16
N THR A 332 -1.46 19.50 -11.59
CA THR A 332 -1.46 19.13 -13.01
C THR A 332 -2.40 20.02 -13.80
N ILE A 333 -3.65 20.17 -13.36
CA ILE A 333 -4.65 21.03 -14.02
C ILE A 333 -4.14 22.48 -14.09
N ALA A 334 -3.62 23.01 -12.98
CA ALA A 334 -3.12 24.38 -12.92
C ALA A 334 -1.89 24.63 -13.81
N SER A 335 -1.04 23.61 -14.00
CA SER A 335 0.20 23.75 -14.79
C SER A 335 -0.04 23.70 -16.30
N VAL A 336 -1.08 22.99 -16.75
CA VAL A 336 -1.32 22.76 -18.19
C VAL A 336 -2.49 23.55 -18.76
N SER A 337 -3.33 24.15 -17.92
CA SER A 337 -4.51 24.90 -18.34
C SER A 337 -4.52 26.33 -17.81
N SER A 338 -5.31 27.20 -18.43
CA SER A 338 -5.57 28.57 -17.97
C SER A 338 -6.62 28.66 -16.88
N LEU A 339 -7.11 27.51 -16.38
CA LEU A 339 -8.11 27.48 -15.32
C LEU A 339 -7.52 28.02 -14.00
N ALA A 340 -8.21 28.95 -13.38
CA ALA A 340 -7.90 29.33 -12.02
C ALA A 340 -8.32 28.20 -11.10
N VAL A 341 -7.38 27.55 -10.41
CA VAL A 341 -7.61 26.38 -9.57
C VAL A 341 -7.57 26.78 -8.10
N ALA A 342 -8.57 26.34 -7.32
CA ALA A 342 -8.50 26.36 -5.87
C ALA A 342 -7.70 25.14 -5.39
N PHE A 343 -6.58 25.36 -4.73
CA PHE A 343 -5.71 24.27 -4.29
C PHE A 343 -6.20 23.56 -3.02
N ASP A 344 -7.25 24.08 -2.39
CA ASP A 344 -7.86 23.45 -1.23
C ASP A 344 -8.82 22.34 -1.68
N GLN A 345 -8.54 21.11 -1.26
CA GLN A 345 -9.46 20.01 -1.45
C GLN A 345 -10.74 20.27 -0.63
N LYS A 346 -11.90 20.11 -1.24
CA LYS A 346 -13.21 20.30 -0.62
C LYS A 346 -13.93 18.96 -0.43
N PRO A 347 -13.82 18.31 0.75
CA PRO A 347 -14.63 17.14 1.04
C PRO A 347 -16.09 17.55 1.17
N VAL A 348 -16.99 16.84 0.47
CA VAL A 348 -18.44 17.10 0.48
C VAL A 348 -19.19 15.80 0.76
N ASP A 349 -20.24 15.89 1.56
CA ASP A 349 -21.14 14.76 1.79
C ASP A 349 -22.19 14.67 0.66
N ALA A 350 -22.69 13.47 0.40
CA ALA A 350 -23.72 13.25 -0.61
C ALA A 350 -25.11 13.76 -0.14
N LYS A 351 -25.15 15.01 0.34
CA LYS A 351 -26.37 15.72 0.72
C LYS A 351 -26.67 16.79 -0.31
N GLU A 352 -27.94 16.97 -0.63
CA GLU A 352 -28.36 17.91 -1.68
C GLU A 352 -27.83 19.33 -1.47
N THR A 353 -27.87 19.82 -0.25
CA THR A 353 -27.39 21.16 0.12
C THR A 353 -25.90 21.36 -0.06
N ASP A 354 -25.11 20.29 0.08
CA ASP A 354 -23.66 20.33 0.02
C ASP A 354 -23.15 20.21 -1.41
N ILE A 355 -23.67 19.21 -2.16
CA ILE A 355 -23.21 18.93 -3.52
C ILE A 355 -23.72 19.93 -4.56
N ALA A 356 -24.90 20.55 -4.33
CA ALA A 356 -25.52 21.49 -5.29
C ALA A 356 -24.63 22.71 -5.64
N ARG A 357 -23.65 23.02 -4.79
CA ARG A 357 -22.71 24.14 -4.98
C ARG A 357 -21.57 23.82 -5.94
N PHE A 358 -21.36 22.54 -6.27
CA PHE A 358 -20.19 22.08 -7.01
C PHE A 358 -20.64 21.34 -8.27
N PRO A 359 -20.47 21.95 -9.45
CA PRO A 359 -20.87 21.29 -10.70
C PRO A 359 -20.01 20.07 -11.02
N PHE A 360 -18.77 20.00 -10.52
CA PHE A 360 -17.84 18.90 -10.68
C PHE A 360 -17.59 18.21 -9.35
N LEU A 361 -17.97 16.94 -9.28
CA LEU A 361 -17.69 16.06 -8.16
C LEU A 361 -16.62 15.04 -8.54
N TYR A 362 -15.72 14.75 -7.61
CA TYR A 362 -14.71 13.70 -7.73
C TYR A 362 -14.95 12.64 -6.66
N MET A 363 -14.88 11.38 -7.06
CA MET A 363 -15.01 10.23 -6.17
C MET A 363 -13.91 9.23 -6.45
N THR A 364 -13.34 8.65 -5.41
CA THR A 364 -12.32 7.60 -5.52
C THR A 364 -12.39 6.67 -4.32
N GLY A 365 -11.88 5.46 -4.45
CA GLY A 365 -11.85 4.45 -3.39
C GLY A 365 -11.29 3.12 -3.87
N PHE A 366 -11.18 2.15 -2.95
CA PHE A 366 -10.87 0.74 -3.25
C PHE A 366 -12.01 -0.20 -2.87
N ARG A 367 -12.89 0.22 -1.95
CA ARG A 367 -13.90 -0.59 -1.29
C ARG A 367 -15.28 -0.10 -1.64
N ASP A 368 -16.27 -0.87 -1.18
CA ASP A 368 -17.67 -0.48 -1.26
C ASP A 368 -17.90 0.93 -0.69
N PRO A 369 -18.37 1.88 -1.50
CA PRO A 369 -18.67 3.23 -1.04
C PRO A 369 -19.83 3.30 -0.04
N ARG A 370 -20.75 2.33 -0.03
CA ARG A 370 -21.85 2.17 0.93
C ARG A 370 -22.69 3.42 1.11
N PHE A 371 -23.20 3.98 0.03
CA PHE A 371 -24.17 5.07 0.09
C PHE A 371 -25.54 4.59 0.57
N SER A 372 -26.21 5.40 1.36
CA SER A 372 -27.62 5.24 1.68
C SER A 372 -28.52 5.55 0.47
N GLY A 373 -29.78 5.12 0.52
CA GLY A 373 -30.76 5.44 -0.54
C GLY A 373 -31.01 6.96 -0.66
N GLU A 374 -30.96 7.69 0.44
CA GLU A 374 -31.12 9.15 0.46
C GLU A 374 -29.94 9.84 -0.23
N GLU A 375 -28.70 9.42 0.07
CA GLU A 375 -27.49 9.93 -0.56
C GLU A 375 -27.46 9.64 -2.06
N LEU A 376 -27.84 8.43 -2.49
CA LEU A 376 -27.98 8.10 -3.91
C LEU A 376 -29.07 8.95 -4.58
N GLY A 377 -30.18 9.22 -3.89
CA GLY A 377 -31.22 10.11 -4.37
C GLY A 377 -30.75 11.54 -4.60
N ALA A 378 -29.99 12.09 -3.64
CA ALA A 378 -29.39 13.42 -3.77
C ALA A 378 -28.39 13.49 -4.93
N LEU A 379 -27.51 12.48 -5.04
CA LEU A 379 -26.54 12.40 -6.12
C LEU A 379 -27.21 12.29 -7.51
N ARG A 380 -28.28 11.48 -7.62
CA ARG A 380 -29.08 11.36 -8.85
C ARG A 380 -29.65 12.71 -9.27
N ARG A 381 -30.30 13.43 -8.35
CA ARG A 381 -30.87 14.76 -8.64
C ARG A 381 -29.82 15.75 -9.08
N HIS A 382 -28.67 15.75 -8.43
CA HIS A 382 -27.54 16.59 -8.80
C HIS A 382 -27.06 16.35 -10.23
N LEU A 383 -26.86 15.08 -10.61
CA LEU A 383 -26.43 14.71 -11.97
C LEU A 383 -27.47 15.01 -13.02
N GLN A 384 -28.77 14.84 -12.71
CA GLN A 384 -29.88 15.21 -13.57
C GLN A 384 -30.02 16.73 -13.76
N ALA A 385 -29.69 17.51 -12.71
CA ALA A 385 -29.75 18.97 -12.73
C ALA A 385 -28.58 19.65 -13.44
N GLY A 386 -27.59 18.88 -13.92
CA GLY A 386 -26.44 19.45 -14.63
C GLY A 386 -25.08 19.18 -14.01
N GLY A 387 -25.02 18.54 -12.86
CA GLY A 387 -23.79 18.14 -12.24
C GLY A 387 -23.02 17.08 -13.04
N PHE A 388 -21.75 16.91 -12.69
CA PHE A 388 -20.84 15.92 -13.28
C PHE A 388 -20.12 15.17 -12.20
N LEU A 389 -19.99 13.85 -12.33
CA LEU A 389 -19.25 13.00 -11.41
C LEU A 389 -18.12 12.27 -12.15
N PHE A 390 -16.88 12.48 -11.71
CA PHE A 390 -15.75 11.67 -12.12
C PHE A 390 -15.43 10.66 -11.02
N VAL A 391 -15.46 9.37 -11.36
CA VAL A 391 -15.13 8.25 -10.46
C VAL A 391 -13.82 7.62 -10.91
N ASN A 392 -12.83 7.58 -10.02
CA ASN A 392 -11.55 6.93 -10.26
C ASN A 392 -11.39 5.69 -9.38
N ASN A 393 -11.12 4.56 -9.99
CA ASN A 393 -10.75 3.35 -9.27
C ASN A 393 -9.30 3.46 -8.80
N CYS A 394 -9.10 3.79 -7.53
CA CYS A 394 -7.77 3.90 -6.96
C CYS A 394 -7.04 2.56 -7.07
N SER A 395 -5.84 2.58 -7.64
CA SER A 395 -5.05 1.39 -7.97
C SER A 395 -5.73 0.37 -8.89
N GLY A 396 -6.92 0.63 -9.43
CA GLY A 396 -7.60 -0.23 -10.41
C GLY A 396 -7.99 -1.61 -9.88
N TYR A 397 -8.46 -1.70 -8.63
CA TYR A 397 -8.85 -2.97 -8.01
C TYR A 397 -10.24 -3.44 -8.48
N ALA A 398 -10.35 -4.75 -8.72
CA ALA A 398 -11.59 -5.36 -9.20
C ALA A 398 -12.75 -5.28 -8.19
N ALA A 399 -12.44 -5.26 -6.87
CA ALA A 399 -13.44 -5.08 -5.83
C ALA A 399 -14.21 -3.77 -6.00
N PHE A 400 -13.49 -2.65 -6.16
CA PHE A 400 -14.12 -1.35 -6.35
C PHE A 400 -14.93 -1.30 -7.65
N ASP A 401 -14.43 -1.91 -8.74
CA ASP A 401 -15.17 -1.99 -10.01
C ASP A 401 -16.54 -2.65 -9.84
N ARG A 402 -16.62 -3.77 -9.10
CA ARG A 402 -17.90 -4.44 -8.81
C ARG A 402 -18.86 -3.54 -8.05
N HIS A 403 -18.37 -2.87 -7.01
CA HIS A 403 -19.20 -1.99 -6.16
C HIS A 403 -19.66 -0.73 -6.91
N ILE A 404 -18.83 -0.17 -7.79
CA ILE A 404 -19.23 0.98 -8.61
C ILE A 404 -20.32 0.58 -9.60
N ARG A 405 -20.24 -0.60 -10.21
CA ARG A 405 -21.31 -1.09 -11.10
C ARG A 405 -22.62 -1.29 -10.35
N ASP A 406 -22.58 -1.86 -9.15
CA ASP A 406 -23.74 -2.00 -8.26
C ASP A 406 -24.30 -0.61 -7.86
N MET A 407 -23.45 0.31 -7.46
CA MET A 407 -23.82 1.69 -7.14
C MET A 407 -24.51 2.37 -8.34
N VAL A 408 -23.94 2.25 -9.53
CA VAL A 408 -24.52 2.88 -10.74
C VAL A 408 -25.85 2.26 -11.11
N SER A 409 -26.02 0.94 -10.95
CA SER A 409 -27.32 0.28 -11.17
C SER A 409 -28.40 0.76 -10.21
N LYS A 410 -28.05 1.06 -8.97
CA LYS A 410 -28.95 1.66 -7.97
C LYS A 410 -29.20 3.14 -8.24
N LEU A 411 -28.18 3.86 -8.71
CA LEU A 411 -28.27 5.28 -9.03
C LEU A 411 -29.12 5.52 -10.28
N PHE A 412 -28.97 4.69 -11.30
CA PHE A 412 -29.68 4.77 -12.58
C PHE A 412 -30.17 3.38 -13.02
N PRO A 413 -31.36 2.92 -12.54
CA PRO A 413 -31.86 1.57 -12.84
C PRO A 413 -32.03 1.30 -14.35
N ASP A 414 -32.37 2.35 -15.11
CA ASP A 414 -32.63 2.26 -16.54
C ASP A 414 -31.40 2.53 -17.41
N GLN A 415 -30.21 2.68 -16.81
CA GLN A 415 -29.00 3.06 -17.51
C GLN A 415 -27.84 2.14 -17.10
N LYS A 416 -26.86 2.03 -17.98
CA LYS A 416 -25.64 1.23 -17.72
C LYS A 416 -24.39 2.08 -17.92
N LEU A 417 -23.32 1.66 -17.31
CA LEU A 417 -21.99 2.13 -17.67
C LEU A 417 -21.66 1.64 -19.09
N GLU A 418 -21.50 2.55 -20.01
CA GLU A 418 -21.14 2.27 -21.40
C GLU A 418 -19.70 2.71 -21.66
N ARG A 419 -18.96 1.91 -22.40
CA ARG A 419 -17.61 2.29 -22.82
C ARG A 419 -17.67 3.50 -23.73
N LEU A 420 -16.87 4.52 -23.42
CA LEU A 420 -16.69 5.67 -24.28
C LEU A 420 -15.74 5.28 -25.43
N GLY A 421 -16.21 5.32 -26.67
CA GLY A 421 -15.42 5.02 -27.87
C GLY A 421 -14.25 6.01 -28.04
N ALA A 422 -13.24 5.62 -28.79
CA ALA A 422 -12.03 6.45 -29.00
C ALA A 422 -12.33 7.79 -29.68
N GLU A 423 -13.42 7.89 -30.45
CA GLU A 423 -13.91 9.13 -31.06
C GLU A 423 -14.70 10.02 -30.14
N HIS A 424 -15.00 9.56 -28.93
CA HIS A 424 -15.76 10.38 -27.99
C HIS A 424 -15.05 11.70 -27.72
N ARG A 425 -15.79 12.81 -27.74
CA ARG A 425 -15.24 14.17 -27.58
C ARG A 425 -14.40 14.37 -26.31
N LEU A 426 -14.61 13.58 -25.27
CA LEU A 426 -13.81 13.62 -24.04
C LEU A 426 -12.31 13.39 -24.35
N PHE A 427 -11.98 12.46 -25.25
CA PHE A 427 -10.59 12.15 -25.60
C PHE A 427 -9.93 13.23 -26.46
N ARG A 428 -10.66 14.30 -26.81
CA ARG A 428 -10.18 15.43 -27.61
C ARG A 428 -10.53 16.78 -27.00
N SER A 429 -10.99 16.80 -25.74
CA SER A 429 -11.48 18.05 -25.12
C SER A 429 -10.37 19.03 -24.79
N PHE A 430 -9.14 18.57 -24.57
CA PHE A 430 -7.93 19.36 -24.38
C PHE A 430 -6.76 18.76 -25.14
N TYR A 431 -6.39 17.51 -24.82
CA TYR A 431 -5.41 16.73 -25.56
C TYR A 431 -6.10 15.75 -26.48
N THR A 432 -5.51 15.49 -27.66
CA THR A 432 -5.95 14.36 -28.50
C THR A 432 -5.30 13.10 -28.01
N LEU A 433 -6.10 12.22 -27.43
CA LEU A 433 -5.68 10.94 -26.89
C LEU A 433 -6.28 9.80 -27.70
N THR A 434 -5.45 8.96 -28.31
CA THR A 434 -5.87 7.76 -29.04
C THR A 434 -5.61 6.49 -28.26
N GLU A 435 -4.56 6.48 -27.46
CA GLU A 435 -4.15 5.40 -26.58
C GLU A 435 -3.44 5.93 -25.32
N GLY A 436 -3.31 5.11 -24.33
CA GLY A 436 -2.49 5.36 -23.15
C GLY A 436 -1.31 4.40 -23.07
N ARG A 437 -0.56 4.50 -21.97
CA ARG A 437 0.51 3.56 -21.65
C ARG A 437 0.22 2.87 -20.34
N ASP A 438 0.46 1.56 -20.33
CA ASP A 438 0.42 0.78 -19.10
C ASP A 438 1.56 1.17 -18.19
N ARG A 439 1.24 1.42 -16.96
CA ARG A 439 2.18 1.93 -15.99
C ARG A 439 3.33 0.99 -15.65
N GLN A 440 3.07 -0.33 -15.58
CA GLN A 440 4.08 -1.30 -15.16
C GLN A 440 4.98 -1.74 -16.31
N SER A 441 4.40 -1.92 -17.50
CA SER A 441 5.10 -2.41 -18.67
C SER A 441 5.54 -1.31 -19.63
N GLY A 442 4.98 -0.09 -19.53
CA GLY A 442 5.16 0.98 -20.50
C GLY A 442 4.54 0.69 -21.88
N ALA A 443 3.89 -0.46 -22.05
CA ALA A 443 3.28 -0.85 -23.30
C ALA A 443 2.04 0.01 -23.63
N ALA A 444 1.74 0.16 -24.92
CA ALA A 444 0.51 0.80 -25.36
C ALA A 444 -0.71 0.08 -24.77
N ARG A 445 -1.67 0.86 -24.30
CA ARG A 445 -2.88 0.38 -23.64
C ARG A 445 -4.09 1.18 -24.11
N PRO A 446 -5.21 0.52 -24.45
CA PRO A 446 -6.45 1.23 -24.77
C PRO A 446 -6.91 2.11 -23.61
N LEU A 447 -7.48 3.27 -23.93
CA LEU A 447 -8.17 4.09 -22.96
C LEU A 447 -9.54 3.47 -22.65
N GLU A 448 -9.76 3.14 -21.39
CA GLU A 448 -10.98 2.47 -20.93
C GLU A 448 -11.72 3.35 -19.93
N LEU A 449 -12.40 4.36 -20.45
CA LEU A 449 -13.36 5.12 -19.67
C LEU A 449 -14.78 4.62 -20.01
N GLU A 450 -15.59 4.56 -19.00
CA GLU A 450 -17.02 4.24 -19.11
C GLU A 450 -17.83 5.43 -18.63
N GLY A 451 -19.04 5.60 -19.13
CA GLY A 451 -19.88 6.73 -18.75
C GLY A 451 -21.33 6.36 -18.64
N VAL A 452 -22.09 7.17 -17.88
CA VAL A 452 -23.54 7.19 -17.86
C VAL A 452 -24.00 8.44 -18.59
N ARG A 453 -24.91 8.27 -19.52
CA ARG A 453 -25.47 9.36 -20.36
C ARG A 453 -26.89 9.66 -19.94
N ILE A 454 -27.16 10.94 -19.71
CA ILE A 454 -28.54 11.44 -19.54
C ILE A 454 -28.81 12.38 -20.70
N ARG A 455 -29.84 12.05 -21.54
CA ARG A 455 -30.07 12.70 -22.84
C ARG A 455 -28.77 12.63 -23.67
N ASP A 456 -28.26 13.74 -24.15
CA ASP A 456 -27.06 13.80 -24.99
C ASP A 456 -25.76 14.08 -24.21
N ARG A 457 -25.81 14.11 -22.86
CA ARG A 457 -24.70 14.47 -22.03
C ARG A 457 -24.20 13.29 -21.17
N VAL A 458 -22.90 13.04 -21.16
CA VAL A 458 -22.30 12.14 -20.17
C VAL A 458 -22.21 12.88 -18.86
N VAL A 459 -22.90 12.40 -17.83
CA VAL A 459 -22.99 13.01 -16.50
C VAL A 459 -22.10 12.33 -15.47
N LEU A 460 -21.74 11.09 -15.71
CA LEU A 460 -20.82 10.31 -14.89
C LEU A 460 -19.78 9.70 -15.81
N VAL A 461 -18.51 9.87 -15.45
CA VAL A 461 -17.36 9.20 -16.10
C VAL A 461 -16.66 8.34 -15.06
N TYR A 462 -16.46 7.09 -15.39
CA TYR A 462 -15.77 6.11 -14.55
C TYR A 462 -14.50 5.63 -15.22
N SER A 463 -13.38 5.74 -14.51
CA SER A 463 -12.11 5.12 -14.89
C SER A 463 -11.91 3.83 -14.09
N LYS A 464 -12.10 2.69 -14.77
CA LYS A 464 -11.86 1.36 -14.23
C LYS A 464 -10.39 1.12 -13.88
N ASN A 465 -9.50 1.68 -14.70
CA ASN A 465 -8.06 1.69 -14.48
C ASN A 465 -7.70 2.98 -13.78
N ASP A 466 -6.74 2.91 -12.87
CA ASP A 466 -6.35 4.11 -12.15
C ASP A 466 -5.78 5.19 -13.08
N ALA A 467 -6.41 6.36 -13.04
CA ALA A 467 -6.06 7.53 -13.83
C ALA A 467 -5.56 8.72 -12.98
N VAL A 468 -5.50 8.59 -11.65
CA VAL A 468 -5.19 9.71 -10.76
C VAL A 468 -4.02 9.42 -9.83
N THR A 469 -4.02 8.27 -9.14
CA THR A 469 -2.99 7.99 -8.12
C THR A 469 -1.58 7.87 -8.69
N HIS A 470 -1.45 7.61 -9.99
CA HIS A 470 -0.17 7.52 -10.68
C HIS A 470 0.42 8.85 -11.13
N LEU A 471 -0.20 9.95 -10.84
CA LEU A 471 0.41 11.28 -10.97
C LEU A 471 1.61 11.48 -10.03
N LYS A 472 1.85 10.52 -9.11
CA LYS A 472 2.99 10.49 -8.20
C LYS A 472 4.18 9.72 -8.75
N LEU A 473 5.35 9.99 -8.13
CA LEU A 473 6.61 9.31 -8.42
C LEU A 473 6.65 7.85 -7.91
N VAL A 474 5.95 7.56 -6.80
CA VAL A 474 5.90 6.22 -6.20
C VAL A 474 4.49 5.68 -6.26
N SER A 475 4.38 4.46 -6.63
CA SER A 475 3.13 3.86 -7.04
C SER A 475 2.95 2.47 -6.47
N ASP A 476 1.68 2.09 -6.29
CA ASP A 476 1.28 0.77 -5.82
C ASP A 476 1.77 -0.32 -6.80
N PRO A 477 2.67 -1.23 -6.35
CA PRO A 477 3.20 -2.30 -7.20
C PRO A 477 2.14 -3.32 -7.63
N PHE A 478 1.00 -3.36 -6.96
CA PHE A 478 -0.13 -4.24 -7.29
C PHE A 478 -1.21 -3.54 -8.09
N GLY A 479 -1.08 -2.22 -8.28
CA GLY A 479 -2.06 -1.39 -8.95
C GLY A 479 -2.11 -1.65 -10.46
N ASN A 480 -3.25 -1.34 -11.04
CA ASN A 480 -3.55 -1.43 -12.45
C ASN A 480 -4.02 -0.06 -12.96
N GLY A 481 -3.27 0.54 -13.85
CA GLY A 481 -3.59 1.89 -14.34
C GLY A 481 -2.64 2.35 -15.43
N TYR A 482 -2.75 3.64 -15.73
CA TYR A 482 -1.96 4.30 -16.76
C TYR A 482 -0.68 4.89 -16.17
N ASP A 483 0.30 5.18 -17.01
CA ASP A 483 1.49 5.93 -16.63
C ASP A 483 1.17 7.40 -16.28
N ALA A 484 2.11 8.11 -15.70
CA ALA A 484 1.90 9.47 -15.22
C ALA A 484 1.54 10.47 -16.35
N ASP A 485 2.10 10.31 -17.54
CA ASP A 485 1.82 11.18 -18.70
C ASP A 485 0.38 10.97 -19.19
N THR A 486 -0.02 9.70 -19.36
CA THR A 486 -1.40 9.34 -19.73
C THR A 486 -2.39 9.82 -18.68
N CYS A 487 -2.11 9.61 -17.38
CA CYS A 487 -2.94 10.11 -16.29
C CYS A 487 -3.13 11.62 -16.36
N SER A 488 -2.03 12.37 -16.53
CA SER A 488 -2.05 13.84 -16.62
C SER A 488 -2.95 14.32 -17.76
N LYS A 489 -2.79 13.76 -18.95
CA LYS A 489 -3.59 14.13 -20.13
C LYS A 489 -5.05 13.72 -19.99
N LEU A 490 -5.30 12.52 -19.45
CA LEU A 490 -6.64 11.96 -19.29
C LEU A 490 -7.48 12.77 -18.29
N VAL A 491 -6.94 13.07 -17.11
CA VAL A 491 -7.66 13.86 -16.12
C VAL A 491 -7.89 15.30 -16.57
N THR A 492 -6.94 15.89 -17.31
CA THR A 492 -7.11 17.21 -17.90
C THR A 492 -8.26 17.19 -18.92
N ASN A 493 -8.34 16.16 -19.74
CA ASN A 493 -9.45 15.98 -20.67
C ASN A 493 -10.80 15.81 -19.96
N VAL A 494 -10.86 15.02 -18.87
CA VAL A 494 -12.10 14.83 -18.09
C VAL A 494 -12.59 16.16 -17.52
N VAL A 495 -11.67 16.94 -16.90
CA VAL A 495 -12.03 18.25 -16.34
C VAL A 495 -12.45 19.23 -17.44
N SER A 496 -11.67 19.30 -18.52
CA SER A 496 -12.02 20.17 -19.67
C SER A 496 -13.37 19.81 -20.28
N TYR A 497 -13.65 18.52 -20.44
CA TYR A 497 -14.93 18.02 -20.92
C TYR A 497 -16.09 18.42 -19.99
N ALA A 498 -15.92 18.25 -18.68
CA ALA A 498 -16.94 18.60 -17.71
C ALA A 498 -17.23 20.11 -17.66
N MET A 499 -16.21 20.94 -17.86
CA MET A 499 -16.36 22.41 -17.86
C MET A 499 -16.97 22.96 -19.14
N GLN A 500 -17.01 22.19 -20.23
CA GLN A 500 -17.59 22.57 -21.52
C GLN A 500 -19.05 22.09 -21.69
N ASN A 501 -19.56 21.29 -20.79
CA ASN A 501 -20.88 20.68 -20.82
C ASN A 501 -21.73 21.02 -19.60
#